data_0c2cd2ffa3c3faa51bf41432237c1558
#
_entry.id   0c2cd2ffa3c3faa51bf41432237c1558
#
_cell.length_a   1.000
_cell.length_b   1.000
_cell.length_c   1.000
_cell.angle_alpha   90.00
_cell.angle_beta   90.00
_cell.angle_gamma   90.00
#
_symmetry.space_group_name_H-M   'P 1'
#
loop_
_entity.id
_entity.type
_entity.pdbx_description
1 polymer ?
#
loop_
_entity_poly.entity_id
_entity_poly.type
_entity_poly.pdbx_seq_one_letter_code
_entity_poly.pdbx_strand_id
1 'polypeptide(L)'
;MANENIDDLFNGGLDSKMDFLNEQKTTTNNDGIYRVDLSKVKDKKRGWRSVVRLLPNLTKEGKVGQMAIEKITHFVDIKNPRELAGWFDSPKNFNEKCALTDLYYTMTNSKNAVLIEKARQLKYSKKYYSYVLVVEDEQQPELVGKIMIFQYGKTIKDKISQEKNGEISGVPCNVFDLAEGKDFVLIVKEIQTGDETYPDYKMSTFKSETTSLPVFKNGVFKNVPTIEIDGKVRVKPEAQSIVKDFLTDREHDLEEYAPKRLTDEQNGKINEIVNFLTGKASSSFSATKTETKPSSDDFEFEETFTQKTTTTQVESEDDFFSDL
;
A
#
# COMPACT_ATOMS: atom_id res chain seq x y z
N MET A 1 -1.44 -25.01 1.95
CA MET A 1 -1.43 -23.72 2.70
C MET A 1 -1.62 -24.06 4.17
N ALA A 2 -0.65 -23.80 5.00
CA ALA A 2 -0.73 -24.11 6.44
C ALA A 2 -1.80 -23.18 7.07
N ASN A 3 -2.78 -23.78 7.72
CA ASN A 3 -3.71 -23.05 8.59
C ASN A 3 -2.90 -22.55 9.79
N GLU A 4 -2.47 -21.30 9.77
CA GLU A 4 -1.83 -20.71 10.93
C GLU A 4 -2.91 -20.33 11.94
N ASN A 5 -2.68 -20.81 13.15
CA ASN A 5 -3.59 -20.66 14.26
C ASN A 5 -3.43 -19.27 14.88
N ILE A 6 -4.50 -18.74 15.48
CA ILE A 6 -4.48 -17.50 16.27
C ILE A 6 -3.40 -17.53 17.35
N ASP A 7 -3.03 -18.73 17.83
CA ASP A 7 -1.99 -18.92 18.82
C ASP A 7 -0.61 -18.42 18.36
N ASP A 8 -0.31 -18.44 17.05
CA ASP A 8 0.94 -17.92 16.50
C ASP A 8 1.03 -16.40 16.64
N LEU A 9 -0.11 -15.70 16.56
CA LEU A 9 -0.19 -14.26 16.81
C LEU A 9 0.21 -13.87 18.23
N PHE A 10 -0.14 -14.71 19.21
CA PHE A 10 0.15 -14.46 20.62
C PHE A 10 1.53 -14.95 21.08
N ASN A 11 2.19 -15.78 20.27
CA ASN A 11 3.48 -16.41 20.57
C ASN A 11 4.68 -15.80 19.84
N GLY A 12 4.51 -14.67 19.15
CA GLY A 12 5.59 -14.00 18.41
C GLY A 12 6.00 -14.72 17.11
N GLY A 13 5.12 -15.55 16.53
CA GLY A 13 5.38 -16.32 15.31
C GLY A 13 5.14 -15.59 13.99
N LEU A 14 4.99 -14.25 14.01
CA LEU A 14 4.63 -13.44 12.83
C LEU A 14 5.77 -13.13 11.86
N ASP A 15 6.99 -13.56 12.14
CA ASP A 15 8.17 -13.18 11.35
C ASP A 15 8.15 -13.66 9.89
N SER A 16 7.36 -14.71 9.59
CA SER A 16 7.30 -15.31 8.25
C SER A 16 6.27 -14.68 7.30
N LYS A 17 5.37 -13.81 7.80
CA LYS A 17 4.19 -13.34 7.03
C LYS A 17 4.17 -11.87 6.63
N MET A 18 5.32 -11.27 6.43
CA MET A 18 5.34 -9.99 5.70
C MET A 18 5.32 -10.18 4.16
N ASP A 19 4.87 -11.35 3.68
CA ASP A 19 4.64 -11.58 2.26
C ASP A 19 3.26 -11.04 1.88
N PHE A 20 3.28 -10.15 0.91
CA PHE A 20 2.14 -9.42 0.40
C PHE A 20 1.51 -10.19 -0.74
N LEU A 21 0.27 -10.71 -0.62
CA LEU A 21 -0.62 -10.96 -1.77
C LEU A 21 -1.97 -11.67 -1.45
N ASN A 22 -3.04 -11.06 -1.92
CA ASN A 22 -4.31 -11.47 -2.59
C ASN A 22 -5.38 -12.32 -1.91
N GLU A 23 -6.62 -11.87 -1.95
CA GLU A 23 -7.74 -12.01 -2.90
C GLU A 23 -9.06 -11.35 -2.42
N GLN A 24 -9.82 -10.90 -3.32
CA GLN A 24 -10.93 -9.99 -3.54
C GLN A 24 -12.18 -9.98 -2.64
N LYS A 25 -12.76 -8.80 -2.39
CA LYS A 25 -14.13 -8.38 -2.76
C LYS A 25 -14.46 -6.90 -2.47
N THR A 26 -15.37 -6.34 -3.25
CA THR A 26 -15.65 -4.93 -3.44
C THR A 26 -16.68 -4.30 -2.50
N THR A 27 -16.47 -3.08 -2.06
CA THR A 27 -17.28 -1.86 -2.26
C THR A 27 -16.66 -0.66 -1.55
N THR A 28 -16.70 0.49 -2.21
CA THR A 28 -16.06 1.72 -1.76
C THR A 28 -16.98 2.50 -0.81
N ASN A 29 -16.55 2.63 0.44
CA ASN A 29 -16.85 3.80 1.27
C ASN A 29 -15.54 4.23 1.93
N ASN A 30 -15.16 5.47 1.71
CA ASN A 30 -13.88 6.05 2.17
C ASN A 30 -13.84 6.34 3.69
N ASP A 31 -14.89 6.04 4.42
CA ASP A 31 -15.10 6.51 5.80
C ASP A 31 -14.24 5.77 6.84
N GLY A 32 -13.68 4.60 6.48
CA GLY A 32 -12.81 3.81 7.35
C GLY A 32 -11.33 4.12 7.24
N ILE A 33 -10.91 5.01 6.33
CA ILE A 33 -9.50 5.33 6.12
C ILE A 33 -9.06 6.47 7.06
N TYR A 34 -8.02 6.21 7.85
CA TYR A 34 -7.31 7.25 8.58
C TYR A 34 -6.50 8.12 7.60
N ARG A 35 -6.86 9.40 7.52
CA ARG A 35 -6.25 10.36 6.60
C ARG A 35 -5.69 11.55 7.34
N VAL A 36 -4.51 11.97 6.91
CA VAL A 36 -3.94 13.25 7.30
C VAL A 36 -4.65 14.35 6.50
N ASP A 37 -5.26 15.28 7.22
CA ASP A 37 -5.90 16.46 6.64
C ASP A 37 -5.09 17.71 7.01
N LEU A 38 -4.16 18.09 6.13
CA LEU A 38 -3.28 19.22 6.36
C LEU A 38 -4.02 20.55 6.44
N SER A 39 -5.28 20.63 5.98
CA SER A 39 -6.10 21.83 6.12
C SER A 39 -6.47 22.13 7.59
N LYS A 40 -6.49 21.10 8.44
CA LYS A 40 -6.75 21.20 9.89
C LYS A 40 -5.53 21.66 10.70
N VAL A 41 -4.34 21.69 10.09
CA VAL A 41 -3.09 22.06 10.78
C VAL A 41 -3.03 23.57 10.97
N LYS A 42 -3.07 24.04 12.22
CA LYS A 42 -3.01 25.45 12.58
C LYS A 42 -1.59 26.02 12.43
N ASP A 43 -0.57 25.27 12.83
CA ASP A 43 0.84 25.64 12.70
C ASP A 43 1.51 24.88 11.55
N LYS A 44 1.56 25.49 10.38
CA LYS A 44 2.16 24.90 9.17
C LYS A 44 3.64 24.56 9.34
N LYS A 45 4.38 25.22 10.24
CA LYS A 45 5.80 24.91 10.50
C LYS A 45 5.95 23.60 11.27
N ARG A 46 5.03 23.34 12.19
CA ARG A 46 4.97 22.08 12.97
C ARG A 46 4.45 20.94 12.11
N GLY A 47 3.50 21.21 11.23
CA GLY A 47 2.83 20.22 10.41
C GLY A 47 1.83 19.38 11.21
N TRP A 48 1.35 18.30 10.59
CA TRP A 48 0.52 17.28 11.25
C TRP A 48 1.38 16.41 12.16
N ARG A 49 0.84 16.08 13.34
CA ARG A 49 1.46 15.11 14.23
C ARG A 49 0.41 14.22 14.87
N SER A 50 0.58 12.91 14.71
CA SER A 50 -0.22 11.91 15.40
C SER A 50 0.64 10.70 15.76
N VAL A 51 0.12 9.82 16.60
CA VAL A 51 0.73 8.55 16.96
C VAL A 51 -0.25 7.45 16.63
N VAL A 52 0.18 6.49 15.82
CA VAL A 52 -0.61 5.33 15.47
C VAL A 52 0.15 4.05 15.81
N ARG A 53 -0.57 2.98 16.12
CA ARG A 53 -0.03 1.64 16.31
C ARG A 53 -0.49 0.76 15.16
N LEU A 54 0.46 0.21 14.39
CA LEU A 54 0.15 -0.79 13.38
C LEU A 54 -0.37 -2.06 14.05
N LEU A 55 -1.47 -2.60 13.52
CA LEU A 55 -2.14 -3.77 14.08
C LEU A 55 -2.05 -4.96 13.13
N PRO A 56 -1.93 -6.18 13.68
CA PRO A 56 -2.06 -7.38 12.87
C PRO A 56 -3.48 -7.50 12.30
N ASN A 57 -3.59 -8.04 11.10
CA ASN A 57 -4.88 -8.35 10.49
C ASN A 57 -5.42 -9.67 11.06
N LEU A 58 -6.38 -9.59 11.97
CA LEU A 58 -7.13 -10.73 12.47
C LEU A 58 -8.50 -10.75 11.82
N THR A 59 -8.83 -11.77 11.01
CA THR A 59 -10.15 -11.88 10.39
C THR A 59 -11.24 -12.12 11.44
N LYS A 60 -12.50 -11.89 11.07
CA LYS A 60 -13.64 -12.13 11.97
C LYS A 60 -13.73 -13.60 12.43
N GLU A 61 -13.23 -14.52 11.60
CA GLU A 61 -13.14 -15.95 11.92
C GLU A 61 -11.95 -16.27 12.85
N GLY A 62 -11.15 -15.27 13.23
CA GLY A 62 -9.99 -15.44 14.10
C GLY A 62 -8.74 -15.98 13.39
N LYS A 63 -8.65 -15.84 12.07
CA LYS A 63 -7.46 -16.21 11.31
C LYS A 63 -6.56 -14.99 11.15
N VAL A 64 -5.26 -15.22 11.15
CA VAL A 64 -4.28 -14.17 10.87
C VAL A 64 -4.18 -13.98 9.35
N GLY A 65 -4.58 -12.80 8.88
CA GLY A 65 -4.46 -12.37 7.51
C GLY A 65 -3.13 -11.68 7.20
N GLN A 66 -3.04 -11.10 6.02
CA GLN A 66 -1.88 -10.29 5.64
C GLN A 66 -1.83 -8.99 6.46
N MET A 67 -0.64 -8.61 6.93
CA MET A 67 -0.44 -7.40 7.74
C MET A 67 -0.69 -6.11 6.94
N ALA A 68 -0.44 -6.16 5.63
CA ALA A 68 -0.73 -5.07 4.73
C ALA A 68 -1.19 -5.59 3.37
N ILE A 69 -2.13 -4.90 2.76
CA ILE A 69 -2.55 -5.14 1.36
C ILE A 69 -1.79 -4.15 0.48
N GLU A 70 -1.05 -4.67 -0.49
CA GLU A 70 -0.45 -3.86 -1.55
C GLU A 70 -1.44 -3.71 -2.69
N LYS A 71 -1.63 -2.48 -3.18
CA LYS A 71 -2.50 -2.18 -4.31
C LYS A 71 -1.82 -1.25 -5.30
N ILE A 72 -1.72 -1.72 -6.53
CA ILE A 72 -1.22 -0.95 -7.66
C ILE A 72 -2.40 -0.49 -8.50
N THR A 73 -2.49 0.81 -8.76
CA THR A 73 -3.56 1.41 -9.55
C THR A 73 -3.00 2.32 -10.63
N HIS A 74 -3.76 2.51 -11.69
CA HIS A 74 -3.55 3.55 -12.67
C HIS A 74 -4.67 4.57 -12.58
N PHE A 75 -4.30 5.84 -12.54
CA PHE A 75 -5.22 6.95 -12.77
C PHE A 75 -4.96 7.51 -14.15
N VAL A 76 -5.91 7.34 -15.06
CA VAL A 76 -5.84 7.88 -16.42
C VAL A 76 -6.51 9.25 -16.45
N ASP A 77 -5.72 10.30 -16.72
CA ASP A 77 -6.15 11.70 -16.69
C ASP A 77 -6.28 12.26 -18.11
N ILE A 78 -7.10 11.61 -18.94
CA ILE A 78 -7.43 12.12 -20.28
C ILE A 78 -8.58 13.10 -20.15
N LYS A 79 -8.33 14.37 -20.51
CA LYS A 79 -9.34 15.42 -20.42
C LYS A 79 -10.35 15.39 -21.55
N ASN A 80 -9.92 14.94 -22.74
CA ASN A 80 -10.75 14.84 -23.94
C ASN A 80 -10.27 13.68 -24.84
N PRO A 81 -11.10 12.64 -25.06
CA PRO A 81 -12.45 12.46 -24.48
C PRO A 81 -12.42 12.03 -23.00
N ARG A 82 -13.27 12.65 -22.18
CA ARG A 82 -13.30 12.44 -20.72
C ARG A 82 -13.77 11.04 -20.33
N GLU A 83 -14.47 10.36 -21.20
CA GLU A 83 -14.94 8.98 -21.03
C GLU A 83 -13.77 7.99 -20.84
N LEU A 84 -12.59 8.34 -21.35
CA LEU A 84 -11.38 7.53 -21.17
C LEU A 84 -10.69 7.74 -19.83
N ALA A 85 -11.03 8.80 -19.09
CA ALA A 85 -10.47 9.03 -17.77
C ALA A 85 -11.03 8.02 -16.74
N GLY A 86 -10.22 7.70 -15.71
CA GLY A 86 -10.68 6.85 -14.63
C GLY A 86 -9.59 6.11 -13.88
N TRP A 87 -10.01 5.41 -12.84
CA TRP A 87 -9.15 4.56 -12.02
C TRP A 87 -9.26 3.11 -12.45
N PHE A 88 -8.12 2.43 -12.53
CA PHE A 88 -8.03 1.01 -12.90
C PHE A 88 -7.08 0.30 -11.95
N ASP A 89 -7.49 -0.82 -11.38
CA ASP A 89 -6.58 -1.69 -10.68
C ASP A 89 -5.60 -2.33 -11.68
N SER A 90 -4.33 -2.34 -11.35
CA SER A 90 -3.33 -2.87 -12.27
C SER A 90 -3.35 -4.40 -12.31
N PRO A 91 -3.34 -5.04 -13.49
CA PRO A 91 -3.11 -6.48 -13.61
C PRO A 91 -1.81 -6.96 -12.96
N LYS A 92 -0.84 -6.07 -12.74
CA LYS A 92 0.40 -6.38 -12.00
C LYS A 92 0.17 -6.82 -10.56
N ASN A 93 -0.95 -6.45 -9.94
CA ASN A 93 -1.37 -6.98 -8.64
C ASN A 93 -1.50 -8.51 -8.64
N PHE A 94 -1.70 -9.11 -9.82
CA PHE A 94 -1.86 -10.55 -10.02
C PHE A 94 -0.70 -11.17 -10.82
N ASN A 95 0.45 -10.47 -10.90
CA ASN A 95 1.61 -10.86 -11.70
C ASN A 95 1.31 -10.99 -13.21
N GLU A 96 0.29 -10.28 -13.70
CA GLU A 96 -0.13 -10.27 -15.09
C GLU A 96 0.45 -9.06 -15.84
N LYS A 97 0.53 -9.13 -17.16
CA LYS A 97 0.95 -8.00 -18.00
C LYS A 97 -0.08 -6.87 -17.92
N CYS A 98 0.41 -5.63 -17.86
CA CYS A 98 -0.43 -4.44 -17.78
C CYS A 98 -0.13 -3.50 -18.95
N ALA A 99 -1.08 -3.38 -19.88
CA ALA A 99 -0.93 -2.56 -21.06
C ALA A 99 -0.69 -1.06 -20.75
N LEU A 100 -1.31 -0.53 -19.68
CA LEU A 100 -1.09 0.87 -19.27
C LEU A 100 0.33 1.08 -18.73
N THR A 101 0.84 0.13 -17.94
CA THR A 101 2.23 0.19 -17.45
C THR A 101 3.23 0.10 -18.59
N ASP A 102 3.03 -0.86 -19.52
CA ASP A 102 3.91 -1.06 -20.65
C ASP A 102 3.91 0.18 -21.57
N LEU A 103 2.73 0.79 -21.77
CA LEU A 103 2.59 2.03 -22.52
C LEU A 103 3.30 3.20 -21.82
N TYR A 104 3.12 3.36 -20.52
CA TYR A 104 3.78 4.38 -19.71
C TYR A 104 5.30 4.33 -19.90
N TYR A 105 5.92 3.16 -19.66
CA TYR A 105 7.37 3.01 -19.83
C TYR A 105 7.83 3.19 -21.28
N THR A 106 7.08 2.70 -22.25
CA THR A 106 7.39 2.89 -23.67
C THR A 106 7.44 4.37 -24.04
N MET A 107 6.46 5.15 -23.57
CA MET A 107 6.38 6.59 -23.83
C MET A 107 7.48 7.35 -23.09
N THR A 108 7.69 7.07 -21.80
CA THR A 108 8.68 7.74 -20.96
C THR A 108 10.11 7.50 -21.47
N ASN A 109 10.41 6.28 -21.94
CA ASN A 109 11.74 5.92 -22.45
C ASN A 109 11.97 6.32 -23.94
N SER A 110 10.96 6.87 -24.61
CA SER A 110 11.02 7.20 -26.05
C SER A 110 11.95 8.38 -26.40
N LYS A 111 12.44 9.15 -25.43
CA LYS A 111 13.17 10.42 -25.64
C LYS A 111 12.39 11.49 -26.45
N ASN A 112 11.09 11.26 -26.69
CA ASN A 112 10.21 12.17 -27.40
C ASN A 112 9.39 12.96 -26.39
N ALA A 113 9.63 14.29 -26.31
CA ALA A 113 8.95 15.17 -25.34
C ALA A 113 7.42 15.09 -25.42
N VAL A 114 6.85 14.90 -26.61
CA VAL A 114 5.39 14.79 -26.80
C VAL A 114 4.86 13.49 -26.20
N LEU A 115 5.61 12.39 -26.34
CA LEU A 115 5.22 11.10 -25.76
C LEU A 115 5.39 11.09 -24.25
N ILE A 116 6.47 11.70 -23.73
CA ILE A 116 6.69 11.88 -22.29
C ILE A 116 5.55 12.68 -21.67
N GLU A 117 5.13 13.76 -22.32
CA GLU A 117 3.98 14.55 -21.84
C GLU A 117 2.66 13.75 -21.86
N LYS A 118 2.45 12.94 -22.90
CA LYS A 118 1.30 12.02 -22.92
C LYS A 118 1.38 10.95 -21.82
N ALA A 119 2.57 10.45 -21.49
CA ALA A 119 2.76 9.47 -20.41
C ALA A 119 2.29 10.00 -19.06
N ARG A 120 2.38 11.31 -18.80
CA ARG A 120 1.88 11.95 -17.57
C ARG A 120 0.37 11.79 -17.35
N GLN A 121 -0.37 11.46 -18.43
CA GLN A 121 -1.80 11.14 -18.32
C GLN A 121 -2.06 9.73 -17.79
N LEU A 122 -1.02 8.88 -17.70
CA LEU A 122 -1.07 7.51 -17.20
C LEU A 122 -0.42 7.44 -15.83
N LYS A 123 -1.04 8.05 -14.82
CA LYS A 123 -0.48 8.06 -13.46
C LYS A 123 -0.49 6.63 -12.87
N TYR A 124 0.65 6.23 -12.35
CA TYR A 124 0.83 4.96 -11.65
C TYR A 124 0.95 5.22 -10.16
N SER A 125 0.24 4.44 -9.37
CA SER A 125 0.27 4.56 -7.91
C SER A 125 0.37 3.19 -7.26
N LYS A 126 1.26 3.07 -6.29
CA LYS A 126 1.43 1.87 -5.45
C LYS A 126 1.16 2.26 -4.00
N LYS A 127 0.10 1.74 -3.42
CA LYS A 127 -0.33 2.03 -2.05
C LYS A 127 -0.40 0.75 -1.23
N TYR A 128 -0.27 0.93 0.06
CA TYR A 128 -0.35 -0.11 1.07
C TYR A 128 -1.45 0.24 2.05
N TYR A 129 -2.16 -0.76 2.53
CA TYR A 129 -3.27 -0.61 3.47
C TYR A 129 -3.02 -1.53 4.66
N SER A 130 -3.07 -1.01 5.88
CA SER A 130 -2.93 -1.78 7.12
C SER A 130 -3.90 -1.27 8.16
N TYR A 131 -4.26 -2.10 9.13
CA TYR A 131 -4.97 -1.59 10.30
C TYR A 131 -4.05 -0.79 11.19
N VAL A 132 -4.58 0.29 11.74
CA VAL A 132 -3.94 1.10 12.78
C VAL A 132 -4.92 1.40 13.89
N LEU A 133 -4.40 1.44 15.11
CA LEU A 133 -5.05 2.09 16.23
C LEU A 133 -4.55 3.53 16.31
N VAL A 134 -5.45 4.49 16.35
CA VAL A 134 -5.10 5.89 16.60
C VAL A 134 -4.84 6.08 18.09
N VAL A 135 -3.59 6.32 18.47
CA VAL A 135 -3.17 6.45 19.87
C VAL A 135 -3.22 7.91 20.31
N GLU A 136 -2.72 8.82 19.46
CA GLU A 136 -2.75 10.26 19.71
C GLU A 136 -3.03 10.99 18.41
N ASP A 137 -3.93 11.95 18.41
CA ASP A 137 -4.16 12.85 17.29
C ASP A 137 -4.67 14.21 17.79
N GLU A 138 -3.84 15.25 17.65
CA GLU A 138 -4.20 16.60 18.09
C GLU A 138 -5.22 17.25 17.15
N GLN A 139 -5.28 16.85 15.90
CA GLN A 139 -6.13 17.44 14.85
C GLN A 139 -7.47 16.70 14.69
N GLN A 140 -7.50 15.41 15.06
CA GLN A 140 -8.68 14.54 14.99
C GLN A 140 -8.84 13.73 16.29
N PRO A 141 -9.05 14.40 17.44
CA PRO A 141 -9.13 13.71 18.75
C PRO A 141 -10.29 12.73 18.84
N GLU A 142 -11.33 12.89 18.00
CA GLU A 142 -12.47 11.99 17.91
C GLU A 142 -12.13 10.61 17.33
N LEU A 143 -10.96 10.48 16.71
CA LEU A 143 -10.47 9.21 16.17
C LEU A 143 -9.60 8.45 17.18
N VAL A 144 -9.17 9.07 18.26
CA VAL A 144 -8.33 8.43 19.29
C VAL A 144 -9.07 7.24 19.89
N GLY A 145 -8.39 6.10 19.93
CA GLY A 145 -8.91 4.82 20.40
C GLY A 145 -9.63 3.99 19.36
N LYS A 146 -9.82 4.51 18.13
CA LYS A 146 -10.45 3.76 17.03
C LYS A 146 -9.45 2.96 16.22
N ILE A 147 -9.88 1.79 15.76
CA ILE A 147 -9.17 1.00 14.75
C ILE A 147 -9.63 1.48 13.38
N MET A 148 -8.69 1.91 12.56
CA MET A 148 -8.93 2.42 11.22
C MET A 148 -8.00 1.76 10.20
N ILE A 149 -8.29 1.94 8.92
CA ILE A 149 -7.41 1.52 7.84
C ILE A 149 -6.49 2.70 7.48
N PHE A 150 -5.20 2.48 7.52
CA PHE A 150 -4.20 3.47 7.13
C PHE A 150 -3.69 3.16 5.74
N GLN A 151 -3.88 4.12 4.81
CA GLN A 151 -3.32 4.07 3.47
C GLN A 151 -1.99 4.81 3.47
N TYR A 152 -0.94 4.17 2.99
CA TYR A 152 0.40 4.77 2.93
C TYR A 152 1.16 4.38 1.66
N GLY A 153 2.19 5.17 1.34
CA GLY A 153 3.07 4.94 0.20
C GLY A 153 4.37 4.24 0.58
N LYS A 154 5.31 4.24 -0.38
CA LYS A 154 6.63 3.60 -0.26
C LYS A 154 7.43 4.11 0.93
N THR A 155 7.43 5.41 1.21
CA THR A 155 8.19 6.02 2.32
C THR A 155 7.89 5.36 3.66
N ILE A 156 6.62 5.15 3.99
CA ILE A 156 6.22 4.50 5.23
C ILE A 156 6.47 2.99 5.16
N LYS A 157 6.18 2.35 4.03
CA LYS A 157 6.48 0.92 3.82
C LYS A 157 7.97 0.62 4.04
N ASP A 158 8.85 1.48 3.52
CA ASP A 158 10.29 1.29 3.69
C ASP A 158 10.72 1.45 5.15
N LYS A 159 10.14 2.40 5.90
CA LYS A 159 10.38 2.52 7.36
C LYS A 159 9.92 1.27 8.13
N ILE A 160 8.79 0.68 7.76
CA ILE A 160 8.33 -0.60 8.33
C ILE A 160 9.35 -1.72 8.06
N SER A 161 9.85 -1.80 6.82
CA SER A 161 10.86 -2.80 6.44
C SER A 161 12.20 -2.58 7.13
N GLN A 162 12.66 -1.33 7.23
CA GLN A 162 13.90 -0.96 7.92
C GLN A 162 13.83 -1.29 9.43
N GLU A 163 12.69 -1.06 10.07
CA GLU A 163 12.51 -1.41 11.48
C GLU A 163 12.48 -2.93 11.69
N LYS A 164 11.81 -3.67 10.78
CA LYS A 164 11.84 -5.14 10.77
C LYS A 164 13.25 -5.69 10.68
N ASN A 165 14.10 -5.07 9.89
CA ASN A 165 15.50 -5.50 9.69
C ASN A 165 16.45 -4.97 10.77
N GLY A 166 15.98 -4.11 11.68
CA GLY A 166 16.82 -3.45 12.69
C GLY A 166 17.74 -2.37 12.13
N GLU A 167 17.48 -1.87 10.93
CA GLU A 167 18.32 -0.87 10.27
C GLU A 167 18.26 0.50 10.95
N ILE A 168 17.14 0.81 11.61
CA ILE A 168 16.94 2.08 12.34
C ILE A 168 17.38 1.97 13.78
N SER A 169 16.88 0.97 14.49
CA SER A 169 17.08 0.82 15.94
C SER A 169 18.27 -0.07 16.33
N GLY A 170 18.91 -0.72 15.36
CA GLY A 170 19.97 -1.70 15.59
C GLY A 170 19.47 -3.07 16.06
N VAL A 171 18.18 -3.20 16.36
CA VAL A 171 17.54 -4.44 16.78
C VAL A 171 16.29 -4.68 15.90
N PRO A 172 16.19 -5.84 15.23
CA PRO A 172 15.01 -6.20 14.48
C PRO A 172 13.74 -6.14 15.33
N CYS A 173 12.69 -5.50 14.81
CA CYS A 173 11.41 -5.38 15.50
C CYS A 173 10.24 -5.62 14.54
N ASN A 174 9.35 -6.54 14.91
CA ASN A 174 8.06 -6.66 14.22
C ASN A 174 7.10 -5.60 14.75
N VAL A 175 6.88 -4.54 13.99
CA VAL A 175 6.04 -3.40 14.41
C VAL A 175 4.56 -3.76 14.61
N PHE A 176 4.11 -4.89 14.08
CA PHE A 176 2.76 -5.43 14.26
C PHE A 176 2.62 -6.33 15.50
N ASP A 177 3.72 -6.58 16.23
CA ASP A 177 3.69 -7.45 17.40
C ASP A 177 2.82 -6.88 18.52
N LEU A 178 2.05 -7.77 19.16
CA LEU A 178 1.11 -7.39 20.22
C LEU A 178 1.79 -7.19 21.57
N ALA A 179 2.93 -7.84 21.79
CA ALA A 179 3.68 -7.78 23.04
C ALA A 179 4.84 -6.77 22.98
N GLU A 180 5.55 -6.71 21.86
CA GLU A 180 6.77 -5.91 21.68
C GLU A 180 6.77 -5.07 20.40
N GLY A 181 5.62 -4.67 19.90
CA GLY A 181 5.59 -3.78 18.73
C GLY A 181 5.95 -2.33 19.08
N LYS A 182 5.97 -1.46 18.07
CA LYS A 182 6.32 -0.04 18.22
C LYS A 182 5.22 0.88 17.72
N ASP A 183 5.00 1.98 18.41
CA ASP A 183 4.16 3.06 17.94
C ASP A 183 4.85 3.84 16.83
N PHE A 184 4.11 4.23 15.82
CA PHE A 184 4.57 5.04 14.72
C PHE A 184 4.14 6.49 14.91
N VAL A 185 5.12 7.40 14.98
CA VAL A 185 4.90 8.84 15.06
C VAL A 185 4.79 9.37 13.63
N LEU A 186 3.59 9.70 13.23
CA LEU A 186 3.28 10.26 11.93
C LEU A 186 3.52 11.79 11.99
N ILE A 187 4.48 12.27 11.21
CA ILE A 187 4.79 13.69 11.07
C ILE A 187 4.69 14.03 9.59
N VAL A 188 3.73 14.89 9.24
CA VAL A 188 3.48 15.25 7.85
C VAL A 188 3.52 16.75 7.68
N LYS A 189 4.32 17.20 6.72
CA LYS A 189 4.44 18.60 6.34
C LYS A 189 4.06 18.80 4.88
N GLU A 190 3.62 19.99 4.55
CA GLU A 190 3.48 20.40 3.15
C GLU A 190 4.86 20.71 2.56
N ILE A 191 5.17 20.11 1.41
CA ILE A 191 6.28 20.52 0.55
C ILE A 191 5.72 21.07 -0.76
N GLN A 192 6.33 22.11 -1.26
CA GLN A 192 5.99 22.70 -2.55
C GLN A 192 6.97 22.20 -3.60
N THR A 193 6.45 21.67 -4.70
CA THR A 193 7.25 21.26 -5.87
C THR A 193 6.62 21.87 -7.10
N GLY A 194 7.26 22.90 -7.64
CA GLY A 194 6.67 23.76 -8.68
C GLY A 194 5.42 24.46 -8.16
N ASP A 195 4.31 24.33 -8.86
CA ASP A 195 3.01 24.94 -8.50
C ASP A 195 2.13 24.01 -7.65
N GLU A 196 2.58 22.79 -7.34
CA GLU A 196 1.81 21.80 -6.60
C GLU A 196 2.36 21.61 -5.18
N THR A 197 1.46 21.31 -4.25
CA THR A 197 1.78 21.06 -2.83
C THR A 197 1.47 19.60 -2.49
N TYR A 198 2.44 18.94 -1.86
CA TYR A 198 2.36 17.52 -1.53
C TYR A 198 2.61 17.29 -0.03
N PRO A 199 2.00 16.22 0.56
CA PRO A 199 2.33 15.78 1.90
C PRO A 199 3.68 15.05 1.94
N ASP A 200 4.59 15.48 2.82
CA ASP A 200 5.88 14.82 3.06
C ASP A 200 5.87 14.04 4.37
N TYR A 201 6.10 12.74 4.27
CA TYR A 201 6.13 11.77 5.38
C TYR A 201 7.54 11.43 5.87
N LYS A 202 8.59 12.05 5.32
CA LYS A 202 9.99 11.70 5.60
C LYS A 202 10.37 11.79 7.07
N MET A 203 9.76 12.72 7.80
CA MET A 203 10.03 12.90 9.23
C MET A 203 9.29 11.91 10.15
N SER A 204 8.35 11.15 9.62
CA SER A 204 7.65 10.12 10.38
C SER A 204 8.62 9.01 10.80
N THR A 205 8.45 8.44 12.00
CA THR A 205 9.38 7.43 12.54
C THR A 205 8.70 6.56 13.58
N PHE A 206 9.23 5.36 13.81
CA PHE A 206 8.85 4.56 14.97
C PHE A 206 9.45 5.12 16.26
N LYS A 207 8.74 4.97 17.39
CA LYS A 207 9.32 5.22 18.72
C LYS A 207 10.47 4.24 18.96
N SER A 208 11.46 4.64 19.73
CA SER A 208 12.62 3.78 20.07
C SER A 208 12.21 2.58 20.93
N GLU A 209 11.22 2.76 21.79
CA GLU A 209 10.78 1.77 22.77
C GLU A 209 9.73 0.83 22.17
N THR A 210 9.87 -0.46 22.45
CA THR A 210 8.82 -1.45 22.23
C THR A 210 7.79 -1.38 23.34
N THR A 211 6.52 -1.55 23.01
CA THR A 211 5.42 -1.56 23.98
C THR A 211 4.42 -2.64 23.61
N SER A 212 3.73 -3.19 24.61
CA SER A 212 2.59 -4.04 24.34
C SER A 212 1.42 -3.21 23.79
N LEU A 213 0.50 -3.88 23.10
CA LEU A 213 -0.66 -3.24 22.46
C LEU A 213 -1.43 -2.39 23.48
N PRO A 214 -1.62 -1.08 23.23
CA PRO A 214 -2.52 -0.26 24.02
C PRO A 214 -3.98 -0.52 23.59
N VAL A 215 -4.80 -1.05 24.49
CA VAL A 215 -6.24 -1.22 24.28
C VAL A 215 -6.98 -0.02 24.87
N PHE A 216 -7.83 0.61 24.06
CA PHE A 216 -8.64 1.74 24.48
C PHE A 216 -10.00 1.26 25.04
N LYS A 217 -10.26 1.59 26.29
CA LYS A 217 -11.54 1.25 26.93
C LYS A 217 -11.93 2.33 27.95
N ASN A 218 -13.17 2.76 27.90
CA ASN A 218 -13.71 3.79 28.83
C ASN A 218 -12.88 5.09 28.85
N GLY A 219 -12.42 5.54 27.67
CA GLY A 219 -11.66 6.79 27.55
C GLY A 219 -10.17 6.70 27.94
N VAL A 220 -9.66 5.51 28.26
CA VAL A 220 -8.28 5.33 28.74
C VAL A 220 -7.59 4.20 27.99
N PHE A 221 -6.32 4.42 27.62
CA PHE A 221 -5.44 3.35 27.12
C PHE A 221 -4.88 2.53 28.27
N LYS A 222 -4.91 1.22 28.13
CA LYS A 222 -4.21 0.28 28.99
C LYS A 222 -3.44 -0.70 28.15
N ASN A 223 -2.16 -0.83 28.43
CA ASN A 223 -1.30 -1.80 27.77
C ASN A 223 -1.73 -3.23 28.13
N VAL A 224 -1.76 -4.09 27.12
CA VAL A 224 -2.05 -5.51 27.32
C VAL A 224 -0.98 -6.12 28.22
N PRO A 225 -1.36 -6.87 29.27
CA PRO A 225 -0.41 -7.52 30.15
C PRO A 225 0.38 -8.60 29.41
N THR A 226 1.69 -8.60 29.62
CA THR A 226 2.64 -9.52 28.99
C THR A 226 3.35 -10.38 30.03
N ILE A 227 3.95 -11.47 29.57
CA ILE A 227 4.80 -12.37 30.35
C ILE A 227 6.00 -12.79 29.50
N GLU A 228 7.15 -12.92 30.12
CA GLU A 228 8.33 -13.47 29.47
C GLU A 228 8.40 -14.99 29.69
N ILE A 229 8.51 -15.74 28.58
CA ILE A 229 8.66 -17.21 28.56
C ILE A 229 9.77 -17.55 27.57
N ASP A 230 10.79 -18.24 28.03
CA ASP A 230 11.94 -18.67 27.20
C ASP A 230 12.62 -17.51 26.46
N GLY A 231 12.76 -16.34 27.12
CA GLY A 231 13.37 -15.14 26.55
C GLY A 231 12.50 -14.42 25.50
N LYS A 232 11.22 -14.79 25.38
CA LYS A 232 10.26 -14.13 24.50
C LYS A 232 9.13 -13.50 25.31
N VAL A 233 8.83 -12.24 25.01
CA VAL A 233 7.69 -11.56 25.61
C VAL A 233 6.41 -11.94 24.84
N ARG A 234 5.39 -12.34 25.56
CA ARG A 234 4.10 -12.80 25.02
C ARG A 234 2.94 -12.15 25.73
N VAL A 235 1.81 -12.04 25.06
CA VAL A 235 0.55 -11.64 25.68
C VAL A 235 0.11 -12.71 26.68
N LYS A 236 -0.23 -12.30 27.90
CA LYS A 236 -0.73 -13.24 28.91
C LYS A 236 -2.00 -13.96 28.46
N PRO A 237 -2.15 -15.27 28.75
CA PRO A 237 -3.32 -16.05 28.34
C PRO A 237 -4.68 -15.41 28.72
N GLU A 238 -4.77 -14.83 29.90
CA GLU A 238 -5.99 -14.17 30.38
C GLU A 238 -6.37 -12.91 29.60
N ALA A 239 -5.42 -12.32 28.86
CA ALA A 239 -5.66 -11.11 28.04
C ALA A 239 -5.98 -11.44 26.57
N GLN A 240 -5.73 -12.67 26.10
CA GLN A 240 -5.88 -13.02 24.68
C GLN A 240 -7.29 -12.84 24.16
N SER A 241 -8.31 -13.19 24.93
CA SER A 241 -9.71 -12.96 24.54
C SER A 241 -10.02 -11.48 24.37
N ILE A 242 -9.57 -10.63 25.30
CA ILE A 242 -9.77 -9.18 25.23
C ILE A 242 -9.10 -8.59 24.00
N VAL A 243 -7.88 -9.04 23.70
CA VAL A 243 -7.15 -8.59 22.50
C VAL A 243 -7.85 -9.04 21.23
N LYS A 244 -8.32 -10.28 21.17
CA LYS A 244 -9.08 -10.79 20.03
C LYS A 244 -10.33 -9.97 19.78
N ASP A 245 -11.13 -9.75 20.82
CA ASP A 245 -12.37 -8.98 20.75
C ASP A 245 -12.06 -7.56 20.28
N PHE A 246 -11.03 -6.92 20.83
CA PHE A 246 -10.60 -5.59 20.43
C PHE A 246 -10.17 -5.52 18.97
N LEU A 247 -9.36 -6.46 18.48
CA LEU A 247 -8.88 -6.49 17.10
C LEU A 247 -9.99 -6.79 16.08
N THR A 248 -11.05 -7.46 16.49
CA THR A 248 -12.19 -7.81 15.63
C THR A 248 -13.35 -6.81 15.71
N ASP A 249 -13.37 -5.95 16.75
CA ASP A 249 -14.35 -4.87 16.91
C ASP A 249 -13.97 -3.66 16.04
N ARG A 250 -14.20 -3.80 14.73
CA ARG A 250 -13.89 -2.79 13.73
C ARG A 250 -14.99 -2.69 12.68
N GLU A 251 -15.24 -1.49 12.20
CA GLU A 251 -16.33 -1.19 11.26
C GLU A 251 -15.99 -1.62 9.82
N HIS A 252 -14.70 -1.56 9.43
CA HIS A 252 -14.25 -1.77 8.05
C HIS A 252 -13.34 -2.98 7.93
N ASP A 253 -13.44 -3.68 6.81
CA ASP A 253 -12.59 -4.81 6.49
C ASP A 253 -11.45 -4.39 5.55
N LEU A 254 -10.22 -4.79 5.90
CA LEU A 254 -9.04 -4.52 5.08
C LEU A 254 -9.17 -5.14 3.68
N GLU A 255 -9.85 -6.29 3.56
CA GLU A 255 -10.09 -6.96 2.28
C GLU A 255 -10.92 -6.13 1.29
N GLU A 256 -11.66 -5.12 1.75
CA GLU A 256 -12.38 -4.20 0.86
C GLU A 256 -11.43 -3.40 -0.04
N TYR A 257 -10.18 -3.24 0.39
CA TYR A 257 -9.12 -2.51 -0.32
C TYR A 257 -8.23 -3.42 -1.17
N ALA A 258 -8.47 -4.73 -1.15
CA ALA A 258 -7.74 -5.65 -2.00
C ALA A 258 -7.90 -5.30 -3.49
N PRO A 259 -6.85 -5.49 -4.31
CA PRO A 259 -6.94 -5.25 -5.74
C PRO A 259 -7.95 -6.17 -6.40
N LYS A 260 -8.61 -5.68 -7.43
CA LYS A 260 -9.65 -6.40 -8.19
C LYS A 260 -9.19 -6.69 -9.60
N ARG A 261 -9.57 -7.85 -10.11
CA ARG A 261 -9.38 -8.13 -11.53
C ARG A 261 -10.24 -7.20 -12.38
N LEU A 262 -9.67 -6.77 -13.49
CA LEU A 262 -10.39 -5.93 -14.46
C LEU A 262 -11.56 -6.72 -15.06
N THR A 263 -12.69 -6.05 -15.20
CA THR A 263 -13.82 -6.57 -15.98
C THR A 263 -13.54 -6.49 -17.49
N ASP A 264 -14.32 -7.22 -18.30
CA ASP A 264 -14.19 -7.14 -19.77
C ASP A 264 -14.44 -5.71 -20.26
N GLU A 265 -15.37 -4.97 -19.66
CA GLU A 265 -15.63 -3.56 -19.95
C GLU A 265 -14.41 -2.69 -19.67
N GLN A 266 -13.78 -2.87 -18.50
CA GLN A 266 -12.57 -2.14 -18.14
C GLN A 266 -11.39 -2.48 -19.04
N ASN A 267 -11.24 -3.74 -19.46
CA ASN A 267 -10.24 -4.17 -20.43
C ASN A 267 -10.49 -3.53 -21.80
N GLY A 268 -11.76 -3.47 -22.26
CA GLY A 268 -12.15 -2.76 -23.46
C GLY A 268 -11.75 -1.28 -23.41
N LYS A 269 -12.07 -0.61 -22.32
CA LYS A 269 -11.71 0.79 -22.08
C LYS A 269 -10.19 1.02 -22.06
N ILE A 270 -9.42 0.12 -21.45
CA ILE A 270 -7.94 0.20 -21.47
C ILE A 270 -7.41 0.10 -22.91
N ASN A 271 -7.97 -0.79 -23.74
CA ASN A 271 -7.58 -0.89 -25.15
C ASN A 271 -7.89 0.40 -25.92
N GLU A 272 -9.03 1.03 -25.67
CA GLU A 272 -9.37 2.33 -26.25
C GLU A 272 -8.39 3.43 -25.83
N ILE A 273 -8.01 3.48 -24.54
CA ILE A 273 -6.99 4.40 -24.01
C ILE A 273 -5.66 4.19 -24.72
N VAL A 274 -5.20 2.95 -24.86
CA VAL A 274 -3.95 2.62 -25.56
C VAL A 274 -4.00 3.07 -27.01
N ASN A 275 -5.08 2.80 -27.72
CA ASN A 275 -5.27 3.20 -29.11
C ASN A 275 -5.28 4.74 -29.25
N PHE A 276 -6.01 5.44 -28.39
CA PHE A 276 -6.07 6.90 -28.37
C PHE A 276 -4.68 7.54 -28.18
N LEU A 277 -3.94 7.08 -27.16
CA LEU A 277 -2.63 7.65 -26.85
C LEU A 277 -1.56 7.31 -27.90
N THR A 278 -1.65 6.13 -28.52
CA THR A 278 -0.73 5.70 -29.60
C THR A 278 -1.10 6.24 -30.97
N GLY A 279 -2.27 6.87 -31.12
CA GLY A 279 -2.75 7.37 -32.43
C GLY A 279 -3.22 6.27 -33.36
N LYS A 280 -3.48 5.06 -32.88
CA LYS A 280 -4.08 4.00 -33.68
C LYS A 280 -5.59 4.24 -33.75
N ALA A 281 -6.13 4.30 -34.98
CA ALA A 281 -7.57 4.42 -35.18
C ALA A 281 -8.29 3.23 -34.52
N SER A 282 -9.32 3.51 -33.71
CA SER A 282 -10.20 2.49 -33.16
C SER A 282 -10.93 1.79 -34.27
N SER A 283 -10.45 0.61 -34.71
CA SER A 283 -11.29 -0.31 -35.47
C SER A 283 -12.33 -0.86 -34.50
N SER A 284 -13.59 -0.52 -34.70
CA SER A 284 -14.73 -1.10 -34.00
C SER A 284 -14.66 -2.63 -34.10
N PHE A 285 -14.29 -3.29 -33.03
CA PHE A 285 -14.27 -4.76 -32.95
C PHE A 285 -15.70 -5.27 -32.80
N SER A 286 -16.26 -5.71 -33.90
CA SER A 286 -17.32 -6.72 -33.93
C SER A 286 -16.68 -8.04 -33.52
N ALA A 287 -17.12 -8.62 -32.40
CA ALA A 287 -16.62 -9.89 -31.92
C ALA A 287 -17.01 -11.01 -32.91
N THR A 288 -16.06 -11.46 -33.73
CA THR A 288 -16.16 -12.73 -34.44
C THR A 288 -15.12 -13.68 -33.87
N LYS A 289 -15.61 -14.71 -33.13
CA LYS A 289 -14.82 -15.85 -32.73
C LYS A 289 -14.23 -16.52 -33.96
N THR A 290 -12.91 -16.54 -34.07
CA THR A 290 -12.23 -17.45 -34.99
C THR A 290 -11.10 -18.12 -34.23
N GLU A 291 -11.29 -19.40 -33.97
CA GLU A 291 -10.23 -20.30 -33.50
C GLU A 291 -9.16 -20.41 -34.60
N THR A 292 -7.92 -20.10 -34.27
CA THR A 292 -6.79 -20.46 -35.13
C THR A 292 -5.70 -21.12 -34.29
N LYS A 293 -5.40 -22.35 -34.68
CA LYS A 293 -4.31 -23.21 -34.20
C LYS A 293 -2.94 -22.53 -34.34
N PRO A 294 -1.97 -22.81 -33.48
CA PRO A 294 -0.63 -22.25 -33.56
C PRO A 294 0.17 -22.92 -34.68
N SER A 295 0.74 -22.13 -35.57
CA SER A 295 1.84 -22.55 -36.43
C SER A 295 3.14 -22.03 -35.82
N SER A 296 4.03 -22.96 -35.61
CA SER A 296 5.42 -22.77 -35.27
C SER A 296 6.15 -22.13 -36.44
N ASP A 297 6.79 -20.97 -36.23
CA ASP A 297 7.93 -20.55 -37.00
C ASP A 297 8.93 -19.85 -36.07
N ASP A 298 10.11 -20.47 -36.03
CA ASP A 298 11.30 -20.06 -35.31
C ASP A 298 11.82 -18.73 -35.85
N PHE A 299 12.07 -17.76 -34.96
CA PHE A 299 13.00 -16.67 -35.22
C PHE A 299 14.04 -16.63 -34.09
N GLU A 300 15.23 -17.13 -34.44
CA GLU A 300 16.46 -16.91 -33.68
C GLU A 300 16.81 -15.41 -33.68
N PHE A 301 17.06 -14.88 -32.51
CA PHE A 301 17.64 -13.54 -32.33
C PHE A 301 19.00 -13.71 -31.66
N GLU A 302 20.06 -13.46 -32.45
CA GLU A 302 21.44 -13.42 -31.97
C GLU A 302 21.65 -12.25 -31.00
N GLU A 303 22.11 -12.59 -29.80
CA GLU A 303 22.64 -11.63 -28.82
C GLU A 303 24.09 -11.25 -29.18
N THR A 304 24.34 -9.99 -29.46
CA THR A 304 25.68 -9.41 -29.39
C THR A 304 25.75 -8.42 -28.22
N PHE A 305 26.29 -8.89 -27.12
CA PHE A 305 26.68 -8.05 -25.99
C PHE A 305 28.00 -7.34 -26.30
N THR A 306 27.99 -6.01 -26.23
CA THR A 306 29.23 -5.23 -26.02
C THR A 306 29.03 -4.37 -24.77
N GLN A 307 29.73 -4.76 -23.70
CA GLN A 307 29.86 -3.98 -22.47
C GLN A 307 30.55 -2.65 -22.74
N LYS A 308 29.99 -1.56 -22.26
CA LYS A 308 30.74 -0.37 -21.90
C LYS A 308 30.18 0.22 -20.63
N THR A 309 30.92 0.01 -19.55
CA THR A 309 30.71 0.55 -18.21
C THR A 309 30.85 2.06 -18.24
N THR A 310 29.81 2.79 -17.81
CA THR A 310 29.99 4.12 -17.24
C THR A 310 28.91 4.31 -16.18
N THR A 311 29.35 4.34 -14.94
CA THR A 311 28.55 4.55 -13.74
C THR A 311 28.10 6.01 -13.70
N THR A 312 26.82 6.24 -13.87
CA THR A 312 26.18 7.47 -13.45
C THR A 312 24.91 7.03 -12.73
N GLN A 313 24.88 7.25 -11.41
CA GLN A 313 23.67 7.05 -10.61
C GLN A 313 22.60 8.02 -11.13
N VAL A 314 21.63 7.48 -11.82
CA VAL A 314 20.35 8.15 -12.08
C VAL A 314 19.45 7.69 -10.96
N GLU A 315 19.17 8.58 -10.01
CA GLU A 315 18.07 8.41 -9.08
C GLU A 315 16.80 8.20 -9.91
N SER A 316 16.13 7.08 -9.73
CA SER A 316 14.95 6.76 -10.50
C SER A 316 13.82 7.70 -10.11
N GLU A 317 13.25 8.41 -11.08
CA GLU A 317 12.07 9.26 -10.93
C GLU A 317 10.82 8.52 -10.41
N ASP A 318 10.89 7.22 -10.24
CA ASP A 318 9.83 6.37 -9.69
C ASP A 318 9.47 6.68 -8.23
N ASP A 319 10.35 7.39 -7.50
CA ASP A 319 10.10 7.77 -6.10
C ASP A 319 9.20 9.01 -5.96
N PHE A 320 9.04 9.81 -7.00
CA PHE A 320 8.34 11.10 -6.90
C PHE A 320 6.81 10.95 -6.77
N PHE A 321 6.22 9.89 -7.32
CA PHE A 321 4.77 9.68 -7.35
C PHE A 321 4.25 8.64 -6.34
N SER A 322 5.13 8.06 -5.54
CA SER A 322 4.71 7.02 -4.58
C SER A 322 4.01 7.57 -3.34
N ASP A 323 4.07 8.87 -3.10
CA ASP A 323 3.51 9.52 -1.89
C ASP A 323 2.23 10.34 -2.15
N LEU A 324 1.64 10.23 -3.36
CA LEU A 324 0.37 10.90 -3.71
C LEU A 324 -0.86 10.04 -3.47
#